data_76a2def6edd9c0b774f866bba32d9181
#
_entry.id   76a2def6edd9c0b774f866bba32d9181
#
_cell.length_a   1.000
_cell.length_b   1.000
_cell.length_c   1.000
_cell.angle_alpha   90.00
_cell.angle_beta   90.00
_cell.angle_gamma   90.00
#
_symmetry.space_group_name_H-M   'P 1'
#
loop_
_entity.id
_entity.type
_entity.pdbx_description
1 polymer ?
#
loop_
_entity_poly.entity_id
_entity_poly.type
_entity_poly.pdbx_seq_one_letter_code
_entity_poly.pdbx_strand_id
1 'polypeptide(L)'
;VFQEFAVGECQYLNGTERVRFLERYIYNRQQYAHFDSDVGLYVADSPLGEPTAKYWNSQPDILENAQSAVDRFCRHNYGVATPSVMDRRG
;
A
#
# COMPACT_ATOMS: atom_id res chain seq x y z
N VAL A 1 3.98 -25.58 -1.65
CA VAL A 1 3.58 -24.74 -0.54
C VAL A 1 3.15 -23.38 -1.05
N PHE A 2 1.96 -22.95 -0.62
CA PHE A 2 1.44 -21.65 -1.03
C PHE A 2 1.92 -20.59 -0.06
N GLN A 3 2.32 -19.47 -0.61
CA GLN A 3 2.75 -18.33 0.17
C GLN A 3 1.98 -17.09 -0.24
N GLU A 4 1.40 -16.44 0.73
CA GLU A 4 0.68 -15.21 0.50
C GLU A 4 1.17 -14.18 1.50
N PHE A 5 1.55 -13.00 1.01
CA PHE A 5 2.00 -11.94 1.89
C PHE A 5 1.76 -10.58 1.26
N ALA A 6 1.82 -9.57 2.09
CA ALA A 6 1.66 -8.19 1.64
C ALA A 6 2.90 -7.40 1.94
N VAL A 7 3.25 -6.50 1.04
CA VAL A 7 4.41 -5.63 1.21
C VAL A 7 3.94 -4.19 1.14
N GLY A 8 4.20 -3.43 2.20
CA GLY A 8 3.83 -2.03 2.26
C GLY A 8 5.01 -1.15 1.92
N GLU A 9 4.74 -0.07 1.22
CA GLU A 9 5.78 0.86 0.78
C GLU A 9 5.29 2.28 0.89
N CYS A 10 6.10 3.15 1.51
CA CYS A 10 5.81 4.57 1.59
C CYS A 10 6.78 5.33 0.70
N GLN A 11 6.27 6.20 -0.14
CA GLN A 11 7.09 7.02 -1.01
C GLN A 11 6.95 8.47 -0.58
N TYR A 12 8.06 9.11 -0.32
CA TYR A 12 8.09 10.49 0.16
C TYR A 12 8.72 11.40 -0.89
N LEU A 13 7.95 12.38 -1.31
CA LEU A 13 8.42 13.41 -2.22
C LEU A 13 8.20 14.73 -1.52
N ASN A 14 9.25 15.58 -1.47
CA ASN A 14 9.17 16.86 -0.78
C ASN A 14 8.75 16.68 0.68
N GLY A 15 9.44 15.79 1.38
CA GLY A 15 9.09 15.51 2.76
C GLY A 15 7.73 14.85 2.84
N THR A 16 6.85 15.39 3.68
CA THR A 16 5.51 14.83 3.85
C THR A 16 4.46 15.58 3.03
N GLU A 17 4.88 16.53 2.20
CA GLU A 17 3.93 17.25 1.36
C GLU A 17 3.33 16.33 0.31
N ARG A 18 4.12 15.38 -0.16
CA ARG A 18 3.68 14.43 -1.15
C ARG A 18 4.05 13.04 -0.67
N VAL A 19 3.07 12.32 -0.18
CA VAL A 19 3.29 10.97 0.35
C VAL A 19 2.37 10.02 -0.38
N ARG A 20 2.92 8.89 -0.77
CA ARG A 20 2.16 7.86 -1.46
C ARG A 20 2.36 6.53 -0.75
N PHE A 21 1.27 5.82 -0.53
CA PHE A 21 1.31 4.52 0.11
C PHE A 21 0.89 3.47 -0.89
N LEU A 22 1.72 2.43 -0.99
CA LEU A 22 1.44 1.29 -1.84
C LEU A 22 1.47 0.04 -0.98
N GLU A 23 0.50 -0.83 -1.19
CA GLU A 23 0.49 -2.12 -0.51
C GLU A 23 0.27 -3.19 -1.57
N ARG A 24 1.25 -4.07 -1.72
CA ARG A 24 1.24 -5.09 -2.76
C ARG A 24 0.91 -6.43 -2.15
N TYR A 25 0.04 -7.17 -2.82
CA TYR A 25 -0.41 -8.48 -2.37
C TYR A 25 0.14 -9.52 -3.33
N ILE A 26 0.93 -10.44 -2.79
CA ILE A 26 1.67 -11.41 -3.58
C ILE A 26 1.26 -12.81 -3.17
N TYR A 27 0.98 -13.64 -4.16
CA TYR A 27 0.61 -15.04 -3.95
C TYR A 27 1.52 -15.89 -4.84
N ASN A 28 2.27 -16.80 -4.19
CA ASN A 28 3.19 -17.68 -4.92
C ASN A 28 4.11 -16.90 -5.84
N ARG A 29 4.71 -15.80 -5.29
CA ARG A 29 5.67 -14.97 -6.00
C ARG A 29 5.06 -14.18 -7.14
N GLN A 30 3.75 -14.08 -7.18
CA GLN A 30 3.09 -13.29 -8.21
C GLN A 30 2.22 -12.24 -7.55
N GLN A 31 2.48 -10.98 -7.88
CA GLN A 31 1.65 -9.90 -7.38
C GLN A 31 0.31 -9.95 -8.10
N TYR A 32 -0.77 -10.05 -7.32
CA TYR A 32 -2.09 -10.19 -7.91
C TYR A 32 -2.97 -8.96 -7.69
N ALA A 33 -2.64 -8.13 -6.72
CA ALA A 33 -3.41 -6.92 -6.46
C ALA A 33 -2.56 -5.95 -5.65
N HIS A 34 -2.96 -4.68 -5.66
CA HIS A 34 -2.30 -3.69 -4.83
C HIS A 34 -3.26 -2.57 -4.50
N PHE A 35 -2.96 -1.87 -3.42
CA PHE A 35 -3.63 -0.64 -3.07
C PHE A 35 -2.68 0.51 -3.33
N ASP A 36 -3.20 1.59 -3.91
CA ASP A 36 -2.41 2.78 -4.23
C ASP A 36 -3.16 3.97 -3.69
N SER A 37 -2.55 4.69 -2.74
CA SER A 37 -3.24 5.81 -2.10
C SER A 37 -3.53 6.94 -3.08
N ASP A 38 -2.75 7.06 -4.16
CA ASP A 38 -3.02 8.07 -5.17
C ASP A 38 -4.27 7.73 -5.97
N VAL A 39 -4.58 6.47 -6.09
CA VAL A 39 -5.80 6.02 -6.77
C VAL A 39 -6.96 5.95 -5.79
N GLY A 40 -6.67 5.51 -4.56
CA GLY A 40 -7.69 5.38 -3.54
C GLY A 40 -8.47 4.09 -3.59
N LEU A 41 -8.07 3.17 -4.44
CA LEU A 41 -8.77 1.90 -4.63
C LEU A 41 -7.77 0.78 -4.77
N TYR A 42 -8.27 -0.45 -4.55
CA TYR A 42 -7.49 -1.63 -4.87
C TYR A 42 -7.55 -1.89 -6.36
N VAL A 43 -6.44 -2.30 -6.92
CA VAL A 43 -6.31 -2.54 -8.35
C VAL A 43 -5.82 -3.98 -8.55
N ALA A 44 -6.44 -4.69 -9.47
CA ALA A 44 -6.01 -6.04 -9.80
C ALA A 44 -4.82 -5.98 -10.76
N ASP A 45 -3.81 -6.77 -10.45
CA ASP A 45 -2.61 -6.85 -11.29
C ASP A 45 -2.61 -8.08 -12.16
N SER A 46 -3.56 -8.99 -11.92
CA SER A 46 -3.71 -10.18 -12.72
C SER A 46 -5.16 -10.63 -12.62
N PRO A 47 -5.62 -11.51 -13.50
CA PRO A 47 -6.99 -12.02 -13.38
C PRO A 47 -7.27 -12.66 -12.03
N LEU A 48 -6.25 -13.20 -11.39
CA LEU A 48 -6.40 -13.79 -10.07
C LEU A 48 -6.85 -12.75 -9.05
N GLY A 49 -6.40 -11.51 -9.19
CA GLY A 49 -6.70 -10.47 -8.23
C GLY A 49 -7.99 -9.74 -8.47
N GLU A 50 -8.64 -9.94 -9.62
CA GLU A 50 -9.85 -9.16 -9.92
C GLU A 50 -10.98 -9.37 -8.92
N PRO A 51 -11.33 -10.62 -8.55
CA PRO A 51 -12.40 -10.79 -7.55
C PRO A 51 -12.03 -10.19 -6.21
N THR A 52 -10.77 -10.30 -5.82
CA THR A 52 -10.32 -9.79 -4.54
C THR A 52 -10.37 -8.27 -4.50
N ALA A 53 -9.85 -7.62 -5.53
CA ALA A 53 -9.86 -6.16 -5.59
C ALA A 53 -11.30 -5.64 -5.59
N LYS A 54 -12.15 -6.27 -6.36
CA LYS A 54 -13.54 -5.87 -6.43
C LYS A 54 -14.24 -6.03 -5.08
N TYR A 55 -13.97 -7.14 -4.40
CA TYR A 55 -14.57 -7.38 -3.10
C TYR A 55 -14.10 -6.33 -2.09
N TRP A 56 -12.79 -6.09 -2.04
CA TRP A 56 -12.24 -5.13 -1.08
C TRP A 56 -12.77 -3.72 -1.35
N ASN A 57 -12.88 -3.34 -2.61
CA ASN A 57 -13.39 -2.01 -2.96
C ASN A 57 -14.86 -1.84 -2.59
N SER A 58 -15.59 -2.94 -2.46
CA SER A 58 -17.00 -2.89 -2.09
C SER A 58 -17.20 -2.81 -0.59
N GLN A 59 -16.12 -2.90 0.21
CA GLN A 59 -16.20 -2.89 1.67
C GLN A 59 -15.73 -1.53 2.17
N PRO A 60 -16.65 -0.66 2.61
CA PRO A 60 -16.25 0.68 3.05
C PRO A 60 -15.21 0.66 4.17
N ASP A 61 -15.33 -0.28 5.11
CA ASP A 61 -14.40 -0.35 6.23
C ASP A 61 -12.98 -0.67 5.76
N ILE A 62 -12.87 -1.62 4.84
CA ILE A 62 -11.58 -2.01 4.31
C ILE A 62 -10.95 -0.86 3.54
N LEU A 63 -11.75 -0.23 2.70
CA LEU A 63 -11.26 0.85 1.86
C LEU A 63 -10.85 2.06 2.68
N GLU A 64 -11.65 2.42 3.67
CA GLU A 64 -11.34 3.53 4.56
C GLU A 64 -10.05 3.28 5.30
N ASN A 65 -9.90 2.07 5.81
CA ASN A 65 -8.69 1.71 6.53
C ASN A 65 -7.45 1.82 5.65
N ALA A 66 -7.57 1.37 4.41
CA ALA A 66 -6.45 1.45 3.47
C ALA A 66 -6.15 2.92 3.12
N GLN A 67 -7.18 3.71 2.92
CA GLN A 67 -6.98 5.11 2.55
C GLN A 67 -6.34 5.91 3.67
N SER A 68 -6.58 5.53 4.93
CA SER A 68 -5.98 6.23 6.05
C SER A 68 -4.56 5.75 6.36
N ALA A 69 -4.13 4.67 5.70
CA ALA A 69 -2.81 4.11 5.99
C ALA A 69 -1.69 5.09 5.65
N VAL A 70 -1.89 5.94 4.65
CA VAL A 70 -0.87 6.90 4.28
C VAL A 70 -0.57 7.84 5.44
N ASP A 71 -1.59 8.22 6.21
CA ASP A 71 -1.38 9.07 7.38
C ASP A 71 -0.86 8.28 8.56
N ARG A 72 -1.45 7.10 8.82
CA ARG A 72 -1.10 6.32 10.00
C ARG A 72 0.30 5.74 9.92
N PHE A 73 0.70 5.29 8.75
CA PHE A 73 2.01 4.67 8.59
C PHE A 73 3.02 5.61 7.99
N CYS A 74 2.68 6.25 6.88
CA CYS A 74 3.69 6.97 6.12
C CYS A 74 4.01 8.31 6.75
N ARG A 75 3.00 9.13 7.05
CA ARG A 75 3.26 10.44 7.64
C ARG A 75 3.73 10.33 9.07
N HIS A 76 3.10 9.43 9.82
CA HIS A 76 3.53 9.24 11.21
C HIS A 76 4.97 8.74 11.27
N ASN A 77 5.30 7.74 10.47
CA ASN A 77 6.64 7.17 10.49
C ASN A 77 7.69 8.16 9.98
N TYR A 78 7.32 9.05 9.09
CA TYR A 78 8.25 10.08 8.64
C TYR A 78 8.64 10.98 9.81
N GLY A 79 7.64 11.36 10.62
CA GLY A 79 7.89 12.24 11.76
C GLY A 79 8.75 11.61 12.83
N VAL A 80 8.71 10.28 12.97
CA VAL A 80 9.51 9.58 13.99
C VAL A 80 10.64 8.79 13.36
N ALA A 81 10.71 8.74 12.04
CA ALA A 81 11.69 7.93 11.35
C ALA A 81 13.07 8.52 11.51
N THR A 82 14.05 7.64 11.59
CA THR A 82 15.43 8.07 11.63
C THR A 82 15.89 8.46 10.24
N PRO A 83 16.94 9.28 10.15
CA PRO A 83 17.47 9.60 8.83
C PRO A 83 17.83 8.37 8.01
N SER A 84 18.23 7.28 8.67
CA SER A 84 18.62 6.08 7.94
C SER A 84 17.43 5.48 7.19
N VAL A 85 16.22 5.61 7.74
CA VAL A 85 15.03 5.14 7.04
C VAL A 85 14.80 5.95 5.78
N MET A 86 14.94 7.26 5.89
CA MET A 86 14.77 8.11 4.72
C MET A 86 15.89 7.91 3.70
N ASP A 87 17.09 7.64 4.17
CA ASP A 87 18.20 7.39 3.27
C ASP A 87 17.97 6.16 2.41
N ARG A 88 17.36 5.13 3.00
CA ARG A 88 17.10 3.93 2.24
C ARG A 88 16.08 4.12 1.14
N ARG A 89 15.33 5.16 1.22
CA ARG A 89 14.42 5.51 0.14
C ARG A 89 15.16 6.02 -1.07
N GLY A 90 16.26 6.65 -0.81
CA GLY A 90 17.20 7.16 -1.78
C GLY A 90 16.81 7.25 -3.19
#